data_58d31f1d9ec2a018fa3993cff6188065
#
_entry.id   58d31f1d9ec2a018fa3993cff6188065
#
_cell.length_a   1.000
_cell.length_b   1.000
_cell.length_c   1.000
_cell.angle_alpha   90.00
_cell.angle_beta   90.00
_cell.angle_gamma   90.00
#
_symmetry.space_group_name_H-M   'P 1'
#
loop_
_entity.id
_entity.type
_entity.pdbx_description
1 polymer ?
#
loop_
_entity_poly.entity_id
_entity_poly.type
_entity_poly.pdbx_seq_one_letter_code
_entity_poly.pdbx_strand_id
1 'polypeptide(L)'
;MSKFTVIGLWEQLYPYQTEVNDYTGRKMLKSAIGNQNSRYCPTIDHVRPLSKGGKDILGNIVLCNIKTNEEKGDLFSTWKTNGRIYQAQRVKGTSDENDIYQVE
;
A
#
# COMPACT_ATOMS: atom_id res chain seq x y z
N MET A 1 12.89 3.95 -5.54
CA MET A 1 12.06 3.69 -6.73
C MET A 1 11.73 2.21 -6.81
N SER A 2 10.52 1.87 -7.21
CA SER A 2 10.09 0.46 -7.24
C SER A 2 10.30 -0.16 -8.62
N LYS A 3 10.69 -1.44 -8.64
CA LYS A 3 10.69 -2.25 -9.87
C LYS A 3 9.27 -2.74 -10.22
N PHE A 4 8.31 -2.58 -9.29
CA PHE A 4 6.92 -2.94 -9.52
C PHE A 4 6.15 -1.78 -10.12
N THR A 5 5.16 -2.08 -10.96
CA THR A 5 4.23 -1.08 -11.47
C THR A 5 2.86 -1.29 -10.85
N VAL A 6 2.07 -0.21 -10.78
CA VAL A 6 0.73 -0.30 -10.22
C VAL A 6 -0.12 -1.26 -11.04
N ILE A 7 -0.09 -1.15 -12.36
CA ILE A 7 -0.89 -2.04 -13.22
C ILE A 7 -0.43 -3.49 -13.11
N GLY A 8 0.89 -3.73 -13.07
CA GLY A 8 1.43 -5.07 -12.91
C GLY A 8 1.02 -5.70 -11.60
N LEU A 9 1.07 -4.93 -10.51
CA LEU A 9 0.65 -5.40 -9.20
C LEU A 9 -0.86 -5.67 -9.16
N TRP A 10 -1.66 -4.78 -9.75
CA TRP A 10 -3.10 -4.98 -9.85
C TRP A 10 -3.45 -6.28 -10.58
N GLU A 11 -2.82 -6.52 -11.74
CA GLU A 11 -3.05 -7.74 -12.52
C GLU A 11 -2.63 -9.00 -11.77
N GLN A 12 -1.59 -8.91 -10.96
CA GLN A 12 -1.11 -10.04 -10.16
C GLN A 12 -2.06 -10.35 -8.98
N LEU A 13 -2.53 -9.32 -8.28
CA LEU A 13 -3.33 -9.48 -7.07
C LEU A 13 -4.82 -9.61 -7.37
N TYR A 14 -5.31 -8.89 -8.38
CA TYR A 14 -6.74 -8.76 -8.68
C TYR A 14 -7.03 -8.94 -10.17
N PRO A 15 -6.65 -10.08 -10.77
CA PRO A 15 -6.72 -10.24 -12.24
C PRO A 15 -8.12 -10.11 -12.83
N TYR A 16 -9.16 -10.31 -12.05
CA TYR A 16 -10.54 -10.28 -12.55
C TYR A 16 -11.37 -9.12 -11.97
N GLN A 17 -10.75 -8.21 -11.22
CA GLN A 17 -11.47 -7.14 -10.55
C GLN A 17 -11.12 -5.79 -11.16
N THR A 18 -12.14 -4.92 -11.25
CA THR A 18 -11.99 -3.54 -11.72
C THR A 18 -12.10 -2.53 -10.57
N GLU A 19 -12.53 -3.01 -9.40
CA GLU A 19 -12.73 -2.21 -8.21
C GLU A 19 -12.36 -3.05 -6.98
N VAL A 20 -11.52 -2.52 -6.11
CA VAL A 20 -11.17 -3.16 -4.83
C VAL A 20 -11.00 -2.08 -3.78
N ASN A 21 -11.12 -2.46 -2.52
CA ASN A 21 -10.80 -1.56 -1.41
C ASN A 21 -9.38 -1.84 -0.92
N ASP A 22 -8.69 -0.79 -0.50
CA ASP A 22 -7.40 -0.96 0.15
C ASP A 22 -7.57 -1.41 1.60
N TYR A 23 -6.45 -1.57 2.33
CA TYR A 23 -6.48 -2.07 3.70
C TYR A 23 -7.24 -1.14 4.67
N THR A 24 -7.51 0.10 4.29
CA THR A 24 -8.27 1.05 5.11
C THR A 24 -9.75 1.07 4.75
N GLY A 25 -10.15 0.37 3.69
CA GLY A 25 -11.50 0.40 3.16
C GLY A 25 -11.73 1.46 2.09
N ARG A 26 -10.71 2.22 1.70
CA ARG A 26 -10.84 3.18 0.60
C ARG A 26 -10.89 2.45 -0.74
N LYS A 27 -11.85 2.84 -1.56
CA LYS A 27 -12.04 2.28 -2.90
C LYS A 27 -10.90 2.67 -3.83
N MET A 28 -10.47 1.71 -4.64
CA MET A 28 -9.57 1.91 -5.76
C MET A 28 -10.25 1.42 -7.03
N LEU A 29 -10.04 2.14 -8.13
CA LEU A 29 -10.56 1.75 -9.45
C LEU A 29 -9.39 1.47 -10.38
N LYS A 30 -9.45 0.33 -11.08
CA LYS A 30 -8.43 0.00 -12.09
C LYS A 30 -8.35 1.09 -13.15
N SER A 31 -9.48 1.66 -13.55
CA SER A 31 -9.54 2.74 -14.54
C SER A 31 -8.87 4.03 -14.08
N ALA A 32 -8.61 4.20 -12.79
CA ALA A 32 -7.96 5.38 -12.23
C ALA A 32 -6.45 5.22 -12.09
N ILE A 33 -5.87 4.09 -12.50
CA ILE A 33 -4.42 3.88 -12.46
C ILE A 33 -3.75 4.94 -13.34
N GLY A 34 -2.76 5.64 -12.76
CA GLY A 34 -2.05 6.71 -13.46
C GLY A 34 -2.72 8.08 -13.39
N ASN A 35 -3.94 8.16 -12.87
CA ASN A 35 -4.64 9.44 -12.72
C ASN A 35 -4.58 9.93 -11.27
N GLN A 36 -3.55 10.71 -10.96
CA GLN A 36 -3.32 11.21 -9.59
C GLN A 36 -4.36 12.24 -9.14
N ASN A 37 -5.19 12.73 -10.04
CA ASN A 37 -6.29 13.64 -9.69
C ASN A 37 -7.56 12.88 -9.28
N SER A 38 -7.59 11.58 -9.49
CA SER A 38 -8.73 10.77 -9.08
C SER A 38 -8.58 10.38 -7.60
N ARG A 39 -9.67 10.52 -6.84
CA ARG A 39 -9.72 10.03 -5.46
C ARG A 39 -9.71 8.50 -5.37
N TYR A 40 -9.81 7.81 -6.50
CA TYR A 40 -9.78 6.35 -6.58
C TYR A 40 -8.45 5.82 -7.12
N CYS A 41 -7.45 6.68 -7.27
CA CYS A 41 -6.17 6.33 -7.86
C CYS A 41 -5.43 5.31 -7.00
N PRO A 42 -5.12 4.11 -7.54
CA PRO A 42 -4.27 3.15 -6.85
C PRO A 42 -2.81 3.59 -6.89
N THR A 43 -2.09 3.31 -5.82
CA THR A 43 -0.65 3.58 -5.71
C THR A 43 0.05 2.41 -5.06
N ILE A 44 1.36 2.35 -5.20
CA ILE A 44 2.22 1.41 -4.48
C ILE A 44 2.85 2.14 -3.30
N ASP A 45 2.79 1.53 -2.11
CA ASP A 45 3.50 2.00 -0.94
C ASP A 45 4.40 0.90 -0.39
N HIS A 46 5.61 1.28 0.04
CA HIS A 46 6.47 0.38 0.79
C HIS A 46 6.06 0.46 2.26
N VAL A 47 5.64 -0.67 2.84
CA VAL A 47 5.18 -0.71 4.23
C VAL A 47 6.26 -0.14 5.14
N ARG A 48 7.49 -0.65 5.02
CA ARG A 48 8.67 0.01 5.56
C ARG A 48 9.27 0.87 4.43
N PRO A 49 9.29 2.19 4.59
CA PRO A 49 9.81 3.07 3.53
C PRO A 49 11.23 2.74 3.12
N LEU A 50 11.54 2.91 1.84
CA LEU A 50 12.90 2.72 1.32
C LEU A 50 13.89 3.61 2.07
N SER A 51 13.48 4.84 2.40
CA SER A 51 14.30 5.80 3.17
C SER A 51 14.62 5.30 4.58
N LYS A 52 13.91 4.30 5.07
CA LYS A 52 14.09 3.72 6.40
C LYS A 52 14.58 2.27 6.34
N GLY A 53 15.21 1.91 5.24
CA GLY A 53 15.80 0.59 5.06
C GLY A 53 14.84 -0.48 4.56
N GLY A 54 13.65 -0.10 4.16
CA GLY A 54 12.70 -1.02 3.54
C GLY A 54 13.23 -1.53 2.20
N LYS A 55 12.80 -2.73 1.81
CA LYS A 55 13.21 -3.37 0.56
C LYS A 55 12.09 -3.30 -0.47
N ASP A 56 12.49 -3.22 -1.74
CA ASP A 56 11.54 -3.24 -2.85
C ASP A 56 11.25 -4.68 -3.26
N ILE A 57 10.50 -5.36 -2.41
CA ILE A 57 10.09 -6.75 -2.59
C ILE A 57 8.58 -6.86 -2.37
N LEU A 58 7.98 -7.89 -2.94
CA LEU A 58 6.53 -8.09 -2.88
C LEU A 58 6.01 -8.12 -1.43
N GLY A 59 6.75 -8.73 -0.52
CA GLY A 59 6.36 -8.83 0.90
C GLY A 59 6.43 -7.52 1.67
N ASN A 60 6.94 -6.45 1.08
CA ASN A 60 7.04 -5.13 1.72
C ASN A 60 6.26 -4.05 0.96
N ILE A 61 5.47 -4.41 -0.03
CA ILE A 61 4.67 -3.43 -0.77
C ILE A 61 3.19 -3.71 -0.61
N VAL A 62 2.40 -2.67 -0.74
CA VAL A 62 0.95 -2.75 -0.69
C VAL A 62 0.36 -1.83 -1.75
N LEU A 63 -0.72 -2.28 -2.37
CA LEU A 63 -1.52 -1.46 -3.27
C LEU A 63 -2.52 -0.71 -2.42
N CYS A 64 -2.48 0.61 -2.46
CA CYS A 64 -3.39 1.43 -1.64
C CYS A 64 -3.83 2.68 -2.38
N ASN A 65 -4.94 3.23 -1.91
CA ASN A 65 -5.49 4.47 -2.44
C ASN A 65 -4.49 5.61 -2.23
N ILE A 66 -4.43 6.52 -3.19
CA ILE A 66 -3.50 7.66 -3.15
C ILE A 66 -3.63 8.47 -1.86
N LYS A 67 -4.84 8.63 -1.32
CA LYS A 67 -5.06 9.34 -0.07
C LYS A 67 -4.47 8.59 1.12
N THR A 68 -4.62 7.27 1.15
CA THR A 68 -4.03 6.41 2.17
C THR A 68 -2.51 6.55 2.16
N ASN A 69 -1.92 6.54 0.96
CA ASN A 69 -0.48 6.68 0.79
C ASN A 69 0.01 8.06 1.28
N GLU A 70 -0.70 9.12 0.92
CA GLU A 70 -0.37 10.47 1.35
C GLU A 70 -0.45 10.62 2.87
N GLU A 71 -1.48 10.07 3.49
CA GLU A 71 -1.65 10.17 4.94
C GLU A 71 -0.61 9.38 5.72
N LYS A 72 -0.18 8.23 5.19
CA LYS A 72 0.91 7.47 5.80
C LYS A 72 2.25 8.19 5.61
N GLY A 73 2.49 8.75 4.42
CA GLY A 73 3.77 9.35 4.09
C GLY A 73 4.92 8.36 4.26
N ASP A 74 6.01 8.79 4.88
CA ASP A 74 7.17 7.94 5.17
C ASP A 74 7.16 7.38 6.60
N LEU A 75 6.00 7.39 7.26
CA LEU A 75 5.88 6.81 8.59
C LEU A 75 6.01 5.29 8.53
N PHE A 76 6.63 4.75 9.55
CA PHE A 76 6.79 3.32 9.76
C PHE A 76 6.52 3.03 11.22
N SER A 77 6.19 1.80 11.55
CA SER A 77 5.72 1.33 12.85
C SER A 77 4.25 1.65 13.06
N THR A 78 3.87 2.92 13.15
CA THR A 78 2.49 3.31 13.44
C THR A 78 2.14 4.55 12.63
N TRP A 79 0.95 4.58 12.05
CA TRP A 79 0.43 5.75 11.33
C TRP A 79 -1.09 5.77 11.39
N LYS A 80 -1.66 6.96 11.14
CA LYS A 80 -3.11 7.15 11.09
C LYS A 80 -3.53 7.45 9.66
N THR A 81 -4.51 6.73 9.16
CA THR A 81 -5.11 6.98 7.86
C THR A 81 -6.57 6.53 7.87
N ASN A 82 -7.40 7.24 7.14
CA ASN A 82 -8.85 6.99 7.08
C ASN A 82 -9.48 6.88 8.46
N GLY A 83 -9.01 7.71 9.41
CA GLY A 83 -9.55 7.78 10.77
C GLY A 83 -9.17 6.62 11.67
N ARG A 84 -8.27 5.73 11.25
CA ARG A 84 -7.87 4.56 12.02
C ARG A 84 -6.36 4.51 12.16
N ILE A 85 -5.89 3.80 13.19
CA ILE A 85 -4.46 3.63 13.45
C ILE A 85 -4.03 2.25 13.00
N TYR A 86 -2.92 2.21 12.27
CA TYR A 86 -2.34 0.99 11.72
C TYR A 86 -0.91 0.84 12.21
N GLN A 87 -0.45 -0.38 12.24
CA GLN A 87 0.89 -0.74 12.67
C GLN A 87 1.51 -1.70 11.66
N ALA A 88 2.77 -1.47 11.32
CA ALA A 88 3.54 -2.43 10.56
C ALA A 88 4.17 -3.44 11.50
N GLN A 89 4.21 -4.69 11.06
CA GLN A 89 4.86 -5.76 11.79
C GLN A 89 5.61 -6.65 10.83
N ARG A 90 6.88 -6.92 11.15
CA ARG A 90 7.68 -7.85 10.35
C ARG A 90 7.05 -9.23 10.38
N VAL A 91 6.95 -9.85 9.21
CA VAL A 91 6.47 -11.22 9.09
C VAL A 91 7.47 -12.16 9.74
N LYS A 92 6.98 -13.03 10.63
CA LYS A 92 7.83 -13.96 11.38
C LYS A 92 8.59 -14.87 10.41
N GLY A 93 9.89 -15.04 10.68
CA GLY A 93 10.75 -15.87 9.84
C GLY A 93 11.34 -15.16 8.63
N THR A 94 11.05 -13.87 8.45
CA THR A 94 11.62 -13.05 7.36
C THR A 94 12.39 -11.88 7.94
N SER A 95 13.29 -11.30 7.13
CA SER A 95 14.04 -10.11 7.54
C SER A 95 13.44 -8.81 6.99
N ASP A 96 12.74 -8.89 5.84
CA ASP A 96 12.37 -7.70 5.08
C ASP A 96 10.89 -7.62 4.73
N GLU A 97 10.10 -8.63 5.05
CA GLU A 97 8.66 -8.62 4.78
C GLU A 97 7.88 -8.02 5.94
N ASN A 98 6.87 -7.24 5.62
CA ASN A 98 6.07 -6.53 6.62
C ASN A 98 4.58 -6.65 6.30
N ASP A 99 3.77 -6.88 7.34
CA ASP A 99 2.32 -6.85 7.27
C ASP A 99 1.79 -5.58 7.93
N ILE A 100 0.56 -5.22 7.60
CA ILE A 100 -0.15 -4.09 8.18
C ILE A 100 -1.31 -4.61 9.02
N TYR A 101 -1.41 -4.12 10.24
CA TYR A 101 -2.49 -4.45 11.17
C TYR A 101 -3.19 -3.18 11.63
N GLN A 102 -4.51 -3.22 11.73
CA GLN A 102 -5.26 -2.15 12.36
C GLN A 102 -5.18 -2.34 13.88
N VAL A 103 -4.75 -1.31 14.60
CA VAL A 103 -4.65 -1.35 16.06
C VAL A 103 -5.71 -0.51 16.73
N GLU A 104 -6.37 0.35 15.95
CA GLU A 104 -7.48 1.15 16.48
C GLU A 104 -8.34 1.73 15.38
#